data_bf37e4c2159e7163121060eba47d08b9
#
_entry.id   bf37e4c2159e7163121060eba47d08b9
#
_cell.length_a   1.000
_cell.length_b   1.000
_cell.length_c   1.000
_cell.angle_alpha   90.00
_cell.angle_beta   90.00
_cell.angle_gamma   90.00
#
_symmetry.space_group_name_H-M   'P 1'
#
loop_
_entity.id
_entity.type
_entity.pdbx_description
1 polymer ?
#
loop_
_entity_poly.entity_id
_entity_poly.type
_entity_poly.pdbx_seq_one_letter_code
_entity_poly.pdbx_strand_id
1 'polypeptide(L)'
;MSLYKRIPLIVKLIIAVTLGIVLGSTLSTSIIRVFVTFSSIFSSFLGFTIPLIIVGFIVPGISQVSNNAGKLLGLSTGVAYISTIIAGTFAFLTAEAVLPNILANATLQSFKNPEDLLLKPFIEFKMTPIFDVTTALIISFILGIGISATQSEGLKQGFADFGEIIEKLLATVIIPLLPFYILGVFMNITASGEVFKILKIFAMVFVLIIIMHVIIIIIQYFVAGTLNARNPFKMLVNILPAYMTAIGTQSSAATIPVTLRSTKKMGVDKNIANFTIPLFATIHLSGSTITLTTCASAVFWLQHGAAFPSAAVMIKFILLLGVTMVAAPGVPGGGVMAALGLLQSVLGFNEIMLSLMIALYITQDSFGTACNISGDGALSAIVDRLNRIFFKKDEKQKA
;
A
#
# COMPACT_ATOMS: atom_id res chain seq x y z
N MET A 1 17.35 -24.76 -1.29
CA MET A 1 16.35 -23.85 -0.68
C MET A 1 16.90 -22.49 -0.20
N SER A 2 18.22 -22.31 -0.07
CA SER A 2 18.81 -21.08 0.51
C SER A 2 18.93 -19.90 -0.45
N LEU A 3 19.22 -20.11 -1.75
CA LEU A 3 19.46 -19.03 -2.72
C LEU A 3 18.18 -18.28 -3.05
N TYR A 4 17.07 -18.98 -3.31
CA TYR A 4 15.77 -18.39 -3.61
C TYR A 4 15.25 -17.47 -2.49
N LYS A 5 15.48 -17.82 -1.22
CA LYS A 5 15.08 -16.99 -0.06
C LYS A 5 15.87 -15.69 0.06
N ARG A 6 17.08 -15.61 -0.51
CA ARG A 6 17.96 -14.41 -0.46
C ARG A 6 17.64 -13.38 -1.54
N ILE A 7 16.93 -13.77 -2.60
CA ILE A 7 16.57 -12.85 -3.69
C ILE A 7 15.41 -11.97 -3.23
N PRO A 8 15.53 -10.62 -3.33
CA PRO A 8 14.42 -9.70 -3.04
C PRO A 8 13.18 -10.01 -3.87
N LEU A 9 11.97 -9.76 -3.32
CA LEU A 9 10.71 -10.06 -3.99
C LEU A 9 10.61 -9.34 -5.33
N ILE A 10 11.01 -8.07 -5.40
CA ILE A 10 11.00 -7.27 -6.64
C ILE A 10 11.80 -7.95 -7.78
N VAL A 11 12.96 -8.50 -7.47
CA VAL A 11 13.79 -9.21 -8.48
C VAL A 11 13.08 -10.47 -8.97
N LYS A 12 12.45 -11.23 -8.07
CA LYS A 12 11.65 -12.41 -8.43
C LYS A 12 10.47 -12.05 -9.35
N LEU A 13 9.82 -10.92 -9.11
CA LEU A 13 8.70 -10.46 -9.93
C LEU A 13 9.15 -9.96 -11.30
N ILE A 14 10.26 -9.22 -11.38
CA ILE A 14 10.86 -8.81 -12.66
C ILE A 14 11.20 -10.05 -13.49
N ILE A 15 11.82 -11.06 -12.87
CA ILE A 15 12.12 -12.34 -13.52
C ILE A 15 10.81 -13.01 -13.98
N ALA A 16 9.78 -13.05 -13.12
CA ALA A 16 8.49 -13.67 -13.45
C ALA A 16 7.79 -12.97 -14.63
N VAL A 17 7.79 -11.64 -14.66
CA VAL A 17 7.25 -10.85 -15.78
C VAL A 17 8.03 -11.12 -17.06
N THR A 18 9.38 -11.04 -17.01
CA THR A 18 10.23 -11.28 -18.17
C THR A 18 10.06 -12.70 -18.72
N LEU A 19 10.09 -13.70 -17.84
CA LEU A 19 9.83 -15.09 -18.25
C LEU A 19 8.39 -15.27 -18.74
N GLY A 20 7.41 -14.60 -18.15
CA GLY A 20 6.02 -14.62 -18.60
C GLY A 20 5.88 -14.12 -20.04
N ILE A 21 6.58 -13.06 -20.40
CA ILE A 21 6.61 -12.52 -21.76
C ILE A 21 7.28 -13.50 -22.72
N VAL A 22 8.47 -14.00 -22.38
CA VAL A 22 9.23 -14.92 -23.25
C VAL A 22 8.45 -16.24 -23.44
N LEU A 23 7.99 -16.85 -22.37
CA LEU A 23 7.26 -18.13 -22.44
C LEU A 23 5.87 -17.97 -23.07
N GLY A 24 5.18 -16.85 -22.79
CA GLY A 24 3.88 -16.55 -23.39
C GLY A 24 3.93 -16.31 -24.89
N SER A 25 5.09 -15.85 -25.43
CA SER A 25 5.30 -15.69 -26.88
C SER A 25 5.79 -16.95 -27.60
N THR A 26 6.36 -17.91 -26.86
CA THR A 26 7.03 -19.09 -27.48
C THR A 26 6.33 -20.42 -27.25
N LEU A 27 5.61 -20.56 -26.13
CA LEU A 27 4.96 -21.82 -25.77
C LEU A 27 3.59 -21.98 -26.42
N SER A 28 3.17 -23.25 -26.58
CA SER A 28 1.83 -23.56 -27.06
C SER A 28 0.75 -23.16 -26.05
N THR A 29 -0.43 -22.82 -26.56
CA THR A 29 -1.61 -22.44 -25.75
C THR A 29 -1.94 -23.45 -24.65
N SER A 30 -1.75 -24.75 -24.90
CA SER A 30 -2.00 -25.80 -23.90
C SER A 30 -1.06 -25.70 -22.70
N ILE A 31 0.23 -25.41 -22.94
CA ILE A 31 1.21 -25.22 -21.86
C ILE A 31 0.90 -23.94 -21.08
N ILE A 32 0.61 -22.83 -21.78
CA ILE A 32 0.22 -21.56 -21.14
C ILE A 32 -1.00 -21.77 -20.25
N ARG A 33 -2.01 -22.53 -20.68
CA ARG A 33 -3.21 -22.82 -19.88
C ARG A 33 -2.93 -23.57 -18.58
N VAL A 34 -1.85 -24.35 -18.49
CA VAL A 34 -1.43 -24.94 -17.19
C VAL A 34 -1.08 -23.83 -16.18
N PHE A 35 -0.28 -22.87 -16.61
CA PHE A 35 0.08 -21.72 -15.75
C PHE A 35 -1.13 -20.82 -15.45
N VAL A 36 -2.01 -20.61 -16.41
CA VAL A 36 -3.28 -19.90 -16.22
C VAL A 36 -4.16 -20.61 -15.19
N THR A 37 -4.19 -21.95 -15.21
CA THR A 37 -4.94 -22.74 -14.21
C THR A 37 -4.36 -22.57 -12.83
N PHE A 38 -3.04 -22.61 -12.67
CA PHE A 38 -2.39 -22.30 -11.40
C PHE A 38 -2.73 -20.88 -10.92
N SER A 39 -2.65 -19.90 -11.82
CA SER A 39 -2.96 -18.50 -11.48
C SER A 39 -4.42 -18.32 -11.06
N SER A 40 -5.36 -18.99 -11.69
CA SER A 40 -6.78 -18.96 -11.33
C SER A 40 -7.03 -19.59 -9.94
N ILE A 41 -6.41 -20.72 -9.64
CA ILE A 41 -6.51 -21.37 -8.31
C ILE A 41 -5.92 -20.45 -7.24
N PHE A 42 -4.75 -19.85 -7.51
CA PHE A 42 -4.10 -18.95 -6.57
C PHE A 42 -4.92 -17.66 -6.35
N SER A 43 -5.53 -17.10 -7.39
CA SER A 43 -6.42 -15.96 -7.31
C SER A 43 -7.65 -16.28 -6.45
N SER A 44 -8.25 -17.43 -6.64
CA SER A 44 -9.38 -17.91 -5.82
C SER A 44 -8.97 -18.07 -4.34
N PHE A 45 -7.77 -18.58 -4.08
CA PHE A 45 -7.20 -18.65 -2.73
C PHE A 45 -6.95 -17.27 -2.12
N LEU A 46 -6.43 -16.32 -2.91
CA LEU A 46 -6.31 -14.92 -2.47
C LEU A 46 -7.68 -14.35 -2.11
N GLY A 47 -8.68 -14.49 -2.97
CA GLY A 47 -10.05 -14.04 -2.71
C GLY A 47 -10.62 -14.60 -1.41
N PHE A 48 -10.36 -15.88 -1.13
CA PHE A 48 -10.74 -16.52 0.14
C PHE A 48 -10.02 -15.90 1.36
N THR A 49 -8.75 -15.52 1.22
CA THR A 49 -7.93 -15.01 2.33
C THR A 49 -8.12 -13.52 2.58
N ILE A 50 -8.59 -12.74 1.60
CA ILE A 50 -8.75 -11.28 1.74
C ILE A 50 -9.57 -10.88 2.97
N PRO A 51 -10.77 -11.42 3.25
CA PRO A 51 -11.54 -11.07 4.45
C PRO A 51 -10.81 -11.39 5.75
N LEU A 52 -10.06 -12.50 5.78
CA LEU A 52 -9.25 -12.88 6.94
C LEU A 52 -8.09 -11.89 7.17
N ILE A 53 -7.47 -11.43 6.10
CA ILE A 53 -6.42 -10.39 6.13
C ILE A 53 -6.99 -9.09 6.71
N ILE A 54 -8.18 -8.68 6.25
CA ILE A 54 -8.87 -7.47 6.73
C ILE A 54 -9.11 -7.55 8.23
N VAL A 55 -9.71 -8.63 8.71
CA VAL A 55 -9.99 -8.81 10.14
C VAL A 55 -8.70 -8.90 10.95
N GLY A 56 -7.73 -9.70 10.48
CA GLY A 56 -6.46 -9.93 11.18
C GLY A 56 -5.60 -8.69 11.35
N PHE A 57 -5.75 -7.69 10.48
CA PHE A 57 -4.97 -6.46 10.58
C PHE A 57 -5.77 -5.27 11.12
N ILE A 58 -7.01 -5.09 10.68
CA ILE A 58 -7.80 -3.90 11.07
C ILE A 58 -8.24 -3.98 12.53
N VAL A 59 -8.65 -5.15 13.03
CA VAL A 59 -9.08 -5.28 14.44
C VAL A 59 -7.96 -4.93 15.41
N PRO A 60 -6.75 -5.53 15.32
CA PRO A 60 -5.64 -5.14 16.19
C PRO A 60 -5.25 -3.68 15.99
N GLY A 61 -5.20 -3.19 14.75
CA GLY A 61 -4.87 -1.81 14.43
C GLY A 61 -5.77 -0.81 15.13
N ILE A 62 -7.10 -1.01 15.07
CA ILE A 62 -8.07 -0.12 15.75
C ILE A 62 -8.02 -0.31 17.27
N SER A 63 -7.94 -1.54 17.78
CA SER A 63 -7.95 -1.80 19.20
C SER A 63 -6.74 -1.23 19.96
N GLN A 64 -5.61 -1.06 19.29
CA GLN A 64 -4.40 -0.46 19.88
C GLN A 64 -4.47 1.08 19.97
N VAL A 65 -5.28 1.73 19.16
CA VAL A 65 -5.42 3.21 19.14
C VAL A 65 -6.18 3.74 20.38
N SER A 66 -6.69 2.87 21.24
CA SER A 66 -7.60 3.18 22.33
C SER A 66 -6.98 3.81 23.59
N ASN A 67 -7.80 4.66 24.16
CA ASN A 67 -7.98 5.26 25.48
C ASN A 67 -6.81 5.42 26.48
N ASN A 68 -5.78 4.60 26.54
CA ASN A 68 -4.70 4.70 27.53
C ASN A 68 -3.40 5.36 27.02
N ALA A 69 -3.28 5.61 25.73
CA ALA A 69 -2.05 6.13 25.14
C ALA A 69 -1.99 7.67 25.07
N GLY A 70 -2.88 8.34 25.75
CA GLY A 70 -2.83 9.78 25.95
C GLY A 70 -3.02 10.64 24.69
N LYS A 71 -3.06 11.94 24.94
CA LYS A 71 -3.25 13.00 23.93
C LYS A 71 -2.24 12.95 22.77
N LEU A 72 -1.00 12.49 23.04
CA LEU A 72 0.06 12.40 22.04
C LEU A 72 -0.20 11.32 20.97
N LEU A 73 -0.74 10.16 21.36
CA LEU A 73 -1.09 9.11 20.40
C LEU A 73 -2.25 9.57 19.51
N GLY A 74 -3.31 10.12 20.09
CA GLY A 74 -4.44 10.65 19.33
C GLY A 74 -4.01 11.72 18.33
N LEU A 75 -3.15 12.67 18.77
CA LEU A 75 -2.59 13.69 17.90
C LEU A 75 -1.76 13.06 16.75
N SER A 76 -0.86 12.13 17.08
CA SER A 76 0.00 11.49 16.09
C SER A 76 -0.81 10.68 15.06
N THR A 77 -1.76 9.88 15.52
CA THR A 77 -2.65 9.09 14.64
C THR A 77 -3.49 10.00 13.75
N GLY A 78 -4.05 11.07 14.29
CA GLY A 78 -4.79 12.08 13.53
C GLY A 78 -3.94 12.73 12.44
N VAL A 79 -2.71 13.14 12.76
CA VAL A 79 -1.76 13.73 11.80
C VAL A 79 -1.39 12.73 10.72
N ALA A 80 -1.11 11.46 11.06
CA ALA A 80 -0.81 10.40 10.10
C ALA A 80 -1.98 10.14 9.16
N TYR A 81 -3.20 10.01 9.69
CA TYR A 81 -4.41 9.78 8.90
C TYR A 81 -4.69 10.94 7.93
N ILE A 82 -4.65 12.19 8.42
CA ILE A 82 -4.85 13.38 7.59
C ILE A 82 -3.81 13.44 6.47
N SER A 83 -2.53 13.18 6.78
CA SER A 83 -1.46 13.14 5.79
C SER A 83 -1.72 12.07 4.71
N THR A 84 -2.20 10.89 5.10
CA THR A 84 -2.55 9.80 4.18
C THR A 84 -3.73 10.19 3.27
N ILE A 85 -4.77 10.84 3.80
CA ILE A 85 -5.90 11.34 3.01
C ILE A 85 -5.46 12.42 2.02
N ILE A 86 -4.61 13.37 2.45
CA ILE A 86 -4.05 14.40 1.56
C ILE A 86 -3.24 13.74 0.44
N ALA A 87 -2.41 12.74 0.76
CA ALA A 87 -1.61 12.01 -0.22
C ALA A 87 -2.48 11.26 -1.25
N GLY A 88 -3.53 10.57 -0.79
CA GLY A 88 -4.48 9.88 -1.67
C GLY A 88 -5.28 10.84 -2.56
N THR A 89 -5.75 11.95 -1.99
CA THR A 89 -6.48 12.99 -2.76
C THR A 89 -5.56 13.64 -3.80
N PHE A 90 -4.33 13.99 -3.41
CA PHE A 90 -3.32 14.50 -4.33
C PHE A 90 -3.05 13.52 -5.47
N ALA A 91 -2.91 12.23 -5.15
CA ALA A 91 -2.69 11.19 -6.14
C ALA A 91 -3.86 11.05 -7.12
N PHE A 92 -5.10 11.06 -6.63
CA PHE A 92 -6.29 10.97 -7.48
C PHE A 92 -6.42 12.18 -8.43
N LEU A 93 -6.34 13.40 -7.89
CA LEU A 93 -6.42 14.62 -8.70
C LEU A 93 -5.32 14.70 -9.75
N THR A 94 -4.10 14.30 -9.39
CA THR A 94 -2.98 14.24 -10.34
C THR A 94 -3.21 13.16 -11.40
N ALA A 95 -3.69 11.99 -11.01
CA ALA A 95 -4.01 10.91 -11.95
C ALA A 95 -5.09 11.36 -12.95
N GLU A 96 -6.17 11.97 -12.48
CA GLU A 96 -7.27 12.47 -13.31
C GLU A 96 -6.79 13.55 -14.30
N ALA A 97 -5.89 14.44 -13.87
CA ALA A 97 -5.35 15.51 -14.71
C ALA A 97 -4.29 15.03 -15.73
N VAL A 98 -3.49 14.04 -15.38
CA VAL A 98 -2.27 13.68 -16.13
C VAL A 98 -2.43 12.39 -16.93
N LEU A 99 -3.09 11.37 -16.39
CA LEU A 99 -3.23 10.07 -17.06
C LEU A 99 -3.92 10.14 -18.44
N PRO A 100 -4.98 10.95 -18.67
CA PRO A 100 -5.57 11.04 -19.99
C PRO A 100 -4.58 11.43 -21.07
N ASN A 101 -3.69 12.40 -20.79
CA ASN A 101 -2.68 12.86 -21.73
C ASN A 101 -1.56 11.83 -21.96
N ILE A 102 -1.17 11.11 -20.90
CA ILE A 102 -0.14 10.07 -20.97
C ILE A 102 -0.67 8.82 -21.68
N LEU A 103 -1.94 8.46 -21.43
CA LEU A 103 -2.56 7.23 -21.88
C LEU A 103 -3.35 7.38 -23.19
N ALA A 104 -3.65 8.60 -23.64
CA ALA A 104 -4.42 8.86 -24.86
C ALA A 104 -3.87 8.13 -26.10
N ASN A 105 -2.57 8.05 -26.23
CA ASN A 105 -1.90 7.32 -27.31
C ASN A 105 -1.92 5.78 -27.14
N ALA A 106 -2.33 5.30 -25.97
CA ALA A 106 -2.42 3.88 -25.69
C ALA A 106 -3.84 3.30 -25.97
N THR A 107 -4.86 4.16 -26.01
CA THR A 107 -6.28 3.78 -26.15
C THR A 107 -6.84 3.89 -27.56
N LEU A 108 -6.16 4.56 -28.49
CA LEU A 108 -6.74 4.91 -29.81
C LEU A 108 -6.97 3.73 -30.78
N GLN A 109 -6.62 2.50 -30.41
CA GLN A 109 -7.00 1.31 -31.20
C GLN A 109 -7.61 0.25 -30.30
N SER A 110 -8.94 0.28 -30.24
CA SER A 110 -9.82 -0.82 -29.78
C SER A 110 -9.21 -1.76 -28.74
N PHE A 111 -9.26 -1.40 -27.45
CA PHE A 111 -9.27 -2.42 -26.42
C PHE A 111 -10.58 -3.21 -26.58
N LYS A 112 -10.54 -4.33 -27.30
CA LYS A 112 -11.44 -5.43 -27.00
C LYS A 112 -11.16 -5.77 -25.54
N ASN A 113 -12.22 -5.93 -24.76
CA ASN A 113 -12.07 -6.27 -23.34
C ASN A 113 -10.97 -7.34 -23.23
N PRO A 114 -9.82 -7.08 -22.56
CA PRO A 114 -8.72 -8.04 -22.51
C PRO A 114 -9.19 -9.42 -22.01
N GLU A 115 -10.24 -9.47 -21.20
CA GLU A 115 -10.86 -10.68 -20.69
C GLU A 115 -11.36 -11.63 -21.80
N ASP A 116 -11.87 -11.07 -22.90
CA ASP A 116 -12.41 -11.87 -24.02
C ASP A 116 -11.31 -12.54 -24.84
N LEU A 117 -10.07 -12.05 -24.73
CA LEU A 117 -8.90 -12.56 -25.47
C LEU A 117 -8.03 -13.49 -24.62
N LEU A 118 -8.27 -13.57 -23.31
CA LEU A 118 -7.47 -14.38 -22.41
C LEU A 118 -7.85 -15.87 -22.50
N LEU A 119 -6.84 -16.72 -22.38
CA LEU A 119 -7.03 -18.15 -22.28
C LEU A 119 -7.73 -18.51 -20.97
N LYS A 120 -8.76 -19.33 -21.05
CA LYS A 120 -9.45 -19.85 -19.86
C LYS A 120 -8.65 -20.99 -19.21
N PRO A 121 -8.69 -21.12 -17.87
CA PRO A 121 -8.05 -22.23 -17.17
C PRO A 121 -8.64 -23.58 -17.62
N PHE A 122 -7.92 -24.67 -17.37
CA PHE A 122 -8.46 -26.03 -17.59
C PHE A 122 -9.53 -26.39 -16.55
N ILE A 123 -9.35 -25.90 -15.32
CA ILE A 123 -10.23 -26.17 -14.19
C ILE A 123 -10.43 -24.85 -13.44
N GLU A 124 -11.67 -24.47 -13.21
CA GLU A 124 -12.04 -23.38 -12.34
C GLU A 124 -12.30 -23.93 -10.93
N PHE A 125 -11.50 -23.53 -9.96
CA PHE A 125 -11.68 -23.88 -8.57
C PHE A 125 -12.08 -22.64 -7.76
N LYS A 126 -13.33 -22.55 -7.34
CA LYS A 126 -13.85 -21.43 -6.58
C LYS A 126 -13.78 -21.71 -5.08
N MET A 127 -13.03 -20.89 -4.35
CA MET A 127 -13.03 -20.87 -2.88
C MET A 127 -13.95 -19.74 -2.42
N THR A 128 -15.05 -20.10 -1.78
CA THR A 128 -15.98 -19.10 -1.26
C THR A 128 -15.45 -18.56 0.06
N PRO A 129 -15.22 -17.25 0.22
CA PRO A 129 -14.79 -16.66 1.49
C PRO A 129 -15.87 -16.80 2.55
N ILE A 130 -15.47 -16.82 3.83
CA ILE A 130 -16.40 -16.96 4.98
C ILE A 130 -17.42 -15.83 5.00
N PHE A 131 -17.00 -14.61 4.64
CA PHE A 131 -17.84 -13.43 4.47
C PHE A 131 -17.21 -12.52 3.39
N ASP A 132 -18.02 -11.65 2.82
CA ASP A 132 -17.54 -10.68 1.84
C ASP A 132 -16.67 -9.59 2.49
N VAL A 133 -15.97 -8.84 1.65
CA VAL A 133 -15.03 -7.78 2.07
C VAL A 133 -15.71 -6.67 2.87
N THR A 134 -16.92 -6.27 2.48
CA THR A 134 -17.66 -5.21 3.17
C THR A 134 -18.05 -5.65 4.57
N THR A 135 -18.53 -6.89 4.71
CA THR A 135 -18.83 -7.51 5.99
C THR A 135 -17.56 -7.62 6.86
N ALA A 136 -16.43 -8.03 6.27
CA ALA A 136 -15.14 -8.06 6.98
C ALA A 136 -14.73 -6.69 7.55
N LEU A 137 -14.90 -5.63 6.74
CA LEU A 137 -14.62 -4.25 7.19
C LEU A 137 -15.53 -3.84 8.35
N ILE A 138 -16.85 -4.05 8.22
CA ILE A 138 -17.83 -3.69 9.26
C ILE A 138 -17.53 -4.47 10.57
N ILE A 139 -17.31 -5.76 10.49
CA ILE A 139 -16.95 -6.61 11.64
C ILE A 139 -15.65 -6.09 12.28
N SER A 140 -14.65 -5.74 11.47
CA SER A 140 -13.37 -5.24 11.97
C SER A 140 -13.51 -3.93 12.73
N PHE A 141 -14.34 -3.00 12.25
CA PHE A 141 -14.65 -1.76 12.96
C PHE A 141 -15.40 -2.01 14.27
N ILE A 142 -16.46 -2.85 14.24
CA ILE A 142 -17.24 -3.19 15.44
C ILE A 142 -16.34 -3.83 16.49
N LEU A 143 -15.56 -4.83 16.11
CA LEU A 143 -14.67 -5.54 17.03
C LEU A 143 -13.53 -4.64 17.52
N GLY A 144 -12.85 -3.90 16.64
CA GLY A 144 -11.75 -3.02 17.01
C GLY A 144 -12.17 -1.94 17.99
N ILE A 145 -13.30 -1.26 17.72
CA ILE A 145 -13.87 -0.24 18.62
C ILE A 145 -14.41 -0.90 19.90
N GLY A 146 -15.09 -2.04 19.79
CA GLY A 146 -15.66 -2.75 20.94
C GLY A 146 -14.58 -3.24 21.90
N ILE A 147 -13.49 -3.84 21.41
CA ILE A 147 -12.34 -4.28 22.23
C ILE A 147 -11.72 -3.08 22.93
N SER A 148 -11.57 -1.99 22.19
CA SER A 148 -11.08 -0.72 22.73
C SER A 148 -11.97 -0.18 23.86
N ALA A 149 -13.28 -0.16 23.66
CA ALA A 149 -14.25 0.37 24.63
C ALA A 149 -14.41 -0.53 25.88
N THR A 150 -14.37 -1.84 25.70
CA THR A 150 -14.50 -2.82 26.79
C THR A 150 -13.20 -3.11 27.52
N GLN A 151 -12.05 -2.65 26.96
CA GLN A 151 -10.71 -2.95 27.46
C GLN A 151 -10.45 -4.44 27.71
N SER A 152 -11.03 -5.29 26.87
CA SER A 152 -10.90 -6.75 26.97
C SER A 152 -9.52 -7.21 26.50
N GLU A 153 -8.58 -7.39 27.44
CA GLU A 153 -7.21 -7.84 27.10
C GLU A 153 -7.20 -9.23 26.44
N GLY A 154 -8.12 -10.14 26.81
CA GLY A 154 -8.22 -11.46 26.18
C GLY A 154 -8.58 -11.40 24.71
N LEU A 155 -9.58 -10.57 24.32
CA LEU A 155 -9.94 -10.37 22.91
C LEU A 155 -8.84 -9.61 22.16
N LYS A 156 -8.25 -8.60 22.78
CA LYS A 156 -7.14 -7.83 22.18
C LYS A 156 -5.95 -8.73 21.85
N GLN A 157 -5.54 -9.59 22.80
CA GLN A 157 -4.47 -10.56 22.56
C GLN A 157 -4.87 -11.59 21.51
N GLY A 158 -6.09 -12.15 21.57
CA GLY A 158 -6.57 -13.13 20.60
C GLY A 158 -6.56 -12.59 19.15
N PHE A 159 -6.99 -11.34 18.94
CA PHE A 159 -6.90 -10.74 17.60
C PHE A 159 -5.47 -10.33 17.21
N ALA A 160 -4.60 -9.98 18.15
CA ALA A 160 -3.18 -9.79 17.87
C ALA A 160 -2.53 -11.10 17.39
N ASP A 161 -2.78 -12.22 18.09
CA ASP A 161 -2.30 -13.56 17.71
C ASP A 161 -2.85 -14.00 16.34
N PHE A 162 -4.13 -13.70 16.07
CA PHE A 162 -4.74 -13.94 14.76
C PHE A 162 -4.04 -13.13 13.66
N GLY A 163 -3.72 -11.85 13.92
CA GLY A 163 -2.92 -11.01 13.01
C GLY A 163 -1.56 -11.62 12.70
N GLU A 164 -0.86 -12.18 13.72
CA GLU A 164 0.41 -12.88 13.52
C GLU A 164 0.26 -14.15 12.65
N ILE A 165 -0.84 -14.90 12.80
CA ILE A 165 -1.14 -16.05 11.94
C ILE A 165 -1.30 -15.61 10.50
N ILE A 166 -2.04 -14.52 10.25
CA ILE A 166 -2.25 -13.96 8.91
C ILE A 166 -0.93 -13.44 8.33
N GLU A 167 -0.10 -12.76 9.13
CA GLU A 167 1.23 -12.31 8.68
C GLU A 167 2.11 -13.50 8.29
N LYS A 168 2.12 -14.59 9.06
CA LYS A 168 2.82 -15.82 8.70
C LYS A 168 2.27 -16.44 7.41
N LEU A 169 0.96 -16.48 7.22
CA LEU A 169 0.32 -16.96 5.99
C LEU A 169 0.80 -16.15 4.77
N LEU A 170 0.82 -14.83 4.89
CA LEU A 170 1.34 -13.94 3.85
C LEU A 170 2.81 -14.24 3.56
N ALA A 171 3.64 -14.29 4.58
CA ALA A 171 5.09 -14.42 4.44
C ALA A 171 5.53 -15.82 3.94
N THR A 172 4.81 -16.88 4.32
CA THR A 172 5.22 -18.27 4.04
C THR A 172 4.50 -18.91 2.86
N VAL A 173 3.31 -18.43 2.49
CA VAL A 173 2.50 -19.01 1.40
C VAL A 173 2.27 -17.98 0.31
N ILE A 174 1.62 -16.88 0.60
CA ILE A 174 1.15 -15.94 -0.43
C ILE A 174 2.34 -15.27 -1.14
N ILE A 175 3.22 -14.60 -0.41
CA ILE A 175 4.38 -13.89 -0.98
C ILE A 175 5.33 -14.81 -1.77
N PRO A 176 5.67 -16.02 -1.30
CA PRO A 176 6.48 -16.95 -2.09
C PRO A 176 5.86 -17.46 -3.38
N LEU A 177 4.52 -17.57 -3.45
CA LEU A 177 3.79 -18.03 -4.64
C LEU A 177 3.46 -16.90 -5.62
N LEU A 178 3.51 -15.63 -5.19
CA LEU A 178 3.25 -14.48 -6.06
C LEU A 178 4.04 -14.46 -7.37
N PRO A 179 5.36 -14.76 -7.40
CA PRO A 179 6.10 -14.75 -8.67
C PRO A 179 5.55 -15.75 -9.67
N PHE A 180 5.10 -16.92 -9.24
CA PHE A 180 4.49 -17.95 -10.13
C PHE A 180 3.11 -17.51 -10.61
N TYR A 181 2.33 -16.87 -9.77
CA TYR A 181 1.05 -16.26 -10.12
C TYR A 181 1.22 -15.19 -11.18
N ILE A 182 2.13 -14.23 -10.96
CA ILE A 182 2.44 -13.16 -11.91
C ILE A 182 2.99 -13.73 -13.22
N LEU A 183 3.84 -14.75 -13.18
CA LEU A 183 4.31 -15.45 -14.36
C LEU A 183 3.14 -15.93 -15.23
N GLY A 184 2.18 -16.66 -14.68
CA GLY A 184 1.04 -17.19 -15.43
C GLY A 184 0.12 -16.09 -15.96
N VAL A 185 -0.08 -15.00 -15.20
CA VAL A 185 -0.85 -13.82 -15.65
C VAL A 185 -0.15 -13.17 -16.86
N PHE A 186 1.16 -12.92 -16.79
CA PHE A 186 1.89 -12.30 -17.91
C PHE A 186 2.05 -13.22 -19.11
N MET A 187 2.14 -14.54 -18.93
CA MET A 187 2.06 -15.49 -20.04
C MET A 187 0.72 -15.36 -20.77
N ASN A 188 -0.38 -15.25 -20.05
CA ASN A 188 -1.72 -15.11 -20.62
C ASN A 188 -1.90 -13.77 -21.35
N ILE A 189 -1.49 -12.67 -20.73
CA ILE A 189 -1.52 -11.33 -21.34
C ILE A 189 -0.62 -11.28 -22.60
N THR A 190 0.52 -11.97 -22.59
CA THR A 190 1.40 -12.03 -23.75
C THR A 190 0.76 -12.81 -24.89
N ALA A 191 0.12 -13.93 -24.59
CA ALA A 191 -0.60 -14.74 -25.59
C ALA A 191 -1.77 -13.97 -26.23
N SER A 192 -2.35 -12.98 -25.53
CA SER A 192 -3.38 -12.08 -26.09
C SER A 192 -2.81 -10.96 -26.99
N GLY A 193 -1.48 -10.77 -27.01
CA GLY A 193 -0.80 -9.71 -27.79
C GLY A 193 -0.75 -8.32 -27.12
N GLU A 194 -1.30 -8.15 -25.92
CA GLU A 194 -1.45 -6.83 -25.27
C GLU A 194 -0.30 -6.42 -24.34
N VAL A 195 0.66 -7.32 -24.09
CA VAL A 195 1.69 -7.15 -23.05
C VAL A 195 2.53 -5.88 -23.20
N PHE A 196 2.97 -5.53 -24.40
CA PHE A 196 3.84 -4.36 -24.60
C PHE A 196 3.10 -3.03 -24.39
N LYS A 197 1.80 -2.99 -24.69
CA LYS A 197 0.96 -1.83 -24.41
C LYS A 197 0.85 -1.61 -22.89
N ILE A 198 0.57 -2.69 -22.15
CA ILE A 198 0.46 -2.66 -20.69
C ILE A 198 1.79 -2.24 -20.05
N LEU A 199 2.93 -2.79 -20.49
CA LEU A 199 4.25 -2.44 -19.96
C LEU A 199 4.61 -0.96 -20.22
N LYS A 200 4.26 -0.41 -21.38
CA LYS A 200 4.48 1.01 -21.68
C LYS A 200 3.68 1.89 -20.71
N ILE A 201 2.43 1.55 -20.45
CA ILE A 201 1.57 2.25 -19.51
C ILE A 201 2.16 2.17 -18.10
N PHE A 202 2.59 0.99 -17.68
CA PHE A 202 3.20 0.77 -16.37
C PHE A 202 4.44 1.63 -16.16
N ALA A 203 5.30 1.74 -17.18
CA ALA A 203 6.49 2.60 -17.10
C ALA A 203 6.12 4.08 -16.94
N MET A 204 5.10 4.56 -17.64
CA MET A 204 4.64 5.96 -17.54
C MET A 204 4.00 6.24 -16.16
N VAL A 205 3.15 5.32 -15.68
CA VAL A 205 2.54 5.42 -14.35
C VAL A 205 3.61 5.37 -13.25
N PHE A 206 4.63 4.53 -13.40
CA PHE A 206 5.76 4.45 -12.48
C PHE A 206 6.49 5.80 -12.35
N VAL A 207 6.85 6.43 -13.47
CA VAL A 207 7.53 7.74 -13.46
C VAL A 207 6.64 8.80 -12.79
N LEU A 208 5.34 8.82 -13.11
CA LEU A 208 4.39 9.75 -12.49
C LEU A 208 4.36 9.58 -10.97
N ILE A 209 4.29 8.33 -10.48
CA ILE A 209 4.27 8.04 -9.04
C ILE A 209 5.56 8.51 -8.35
N ILE A 210 6.73 8.27 -8.93
CA ILE A 210 8.00 8.74 -8.36
C ILE A 210 8.02 10.27 -8.26
N ILE A 211 7.55 10.97 -9.28
CA ILE A 211 7.43 12.44 -9.24
C ILE A 211 6.51 12.87 -8.10
N MET A 212 5.34 12.22 -7.95
CA MET A 212 4.40 12.53 -6.86
C MET A 212 4.99 12.23 -5.48
N HIS A 213 5.76 11.14 -5.31
CA HIS A 213 6.47 10.85 -4.06
C HIS A 213 7.44 11.97 -3.70
N VAL A 214 8.21 12.49 -4.66
CA VAL A 214 9.12 13.61 -4.43
C VAL A 214 8.35 14.87 -4.03
N ILE A 215 7.27 15.18 -4.75
CA ILE A 215 6.45 16.37 -4.47
C ILE A 215 5.83 16.30 -3.06
N ILE A 216 5.22 15.18 -2.67
CA ILE A 216 4.59 15.07 -1.35
C ILE A 216 5.62 15.16 -0.22
N ILE A 217 6.80 14.57 -0.38
CA ILE A 217 7.90 14.71 0.58
C ILE A 217 8.28 16.20 0.71
N ILE A 218 8.47 16.90 -0.39
CA ILE A 218 8.79 18.33 -0.37
C ILE A 218 7.71 19.10 0.37
N ILE A 219 6.43 18.89 0.05
CA ILE A 219 5.30 19.56 0.72
C ILE A 219 5.33 19.31 2.22
N GLN A 220 5.47 18.04 2.65
CA GLN A 220 5.51 17.67 4.07
C GLN A 220 6.65 18.37 4.81
N TYR A 221 7.85 18.46 4.19
CA TYR A 221 9.00 19.13 4.80
C TYR A 221 8.87 20.65 4.80
N PHE A 222 8.24 21.25 3.80
CA PHE A 222 7.93 22.67 3.83
C PHE A 222 6.94 23.03 4.95
N VAL A 223 5.87 22.23 5.11
CA VAL A 223 4.93 22.38 6.22
C VAL A 223 5.63 22.20 7.56
N ALA A 224 6.42 21.16 7.73
CA ALA A 224 7.17 20.92 8.97
C ALA A 224 8.17 22.04 9.27
N GLY A 225 8.88 22.52 8.25
CA GLY A 225 9.87 23.57 8.37
C GLY A 225 9.25 24.92 8.75
N THR A 226 8.18 25.32 8.07
CA THR A 226 7.47 26.59 8.38
C THR A 226 6.87 26.59 9.78
N LEU A 227 6.20 25.50 10.17
CA LEU A 227 5.62 25.37 11.51
C LEU A 227 6.67 25.46 12.64
N ASN A 228 7.89 24.98 12.41
CA ASN A 228 8.97 24.95 13.38
C ASN A 228 9.99 26.09 13.23
N ALA A 229 9.79 27.02 12.29
CA ALA A 229 10.77 28.06 11.92
C ALA A 229 12.15 27.47 11.58
N ARG A 230 12.19 26.35 10.85
CA ARG A 230 13.40 25.62 10.43
C ARG A 230 13.51 25.61 8.92
N ASN A 231 14.74 25.52 8.40
CA ASN A 231 14.98 25.44 6.97
C ASN A 231 14.55 24.06 6.42
N PRO A 232 13.51 23.98 5.54
CA PRO A 232 13.01 22.73 4.98
C PRO A 232 14.07 21.94 4.20
N PHE A 233 14.95 22.64 3.47
CA PHE A 233 16.01 21.99 2.67
C PHE A 233 17.04 21.29 3.55
N LYS A 234 17.42 21.90 4.69
CA LYS A 234 18.30 21.23 5.67
C LYS A 234 17.62 20.01 6.29
N MET A 235 16.32 20.07 6.52
CA MET A 235 15.55 18.93 7.02
C MET A 235 15.50 17.81 5.98
N LEU A 236 15.26 18.12 4.70
CA LEU A 236 15.29 17.16 3.60
C LEU A 236 16.66 16.47 3.47
N VAL A 237 17.75 17.21 3.55
CA VAL A 237 19.11 16.62 3.51
C VAL A 237 19.33 15.67 4.69
N ASN A 238 18.82 15.99 5.88
CA ASN A 238 18.97 15.14 7.06
C ASN A 238 18.22 13.81 6.96
N ILE A 239 17.10 13.73 6.20
CA ILE A 239 16.34 12.49 6.05
C ILE A 239 16.87 11.58 4.93
N LEU A 240 17.69 12.07 4.01
CA LEU A 240 18.22 11.28 2.89
C LEU A 240 18.83 9.91 3.30
N PRO A 241 19.59 9.78 4.40
CA PRO A 241 20.09 8.47 4.83
C PRO A 241 18.96 7.47 5.12
N ALA A 242 17.85 7.92 5.70
CA ALA A 242 16.69 7.08 5.96
C ALA A 242 15.97 6.70 4.66
N TYR A 243 15.80 7.65 3.74
CA TYR A 243 15.25 7.41 2.40
C TYR A 243 16.03 6.32 1.64
N MET A 244 17.36 6.43 1.60
CA MET A 244 18.22 5.44 0.92
C MET A 244 18.19 4.08 1.60
N THR A 245 18.13 4.04 2.94
CA THR A 245 17.99 2.78 3.70
C THR A 245 16.65 2.11 3.40
N ALA A 246 15.57 2.88 3.32
CA ALA A 246 14.23 2.36 3.02
C ALA A 246 14.14 1.76 1.60
N ILE A 247 14.75 2.40 0.60
CA ILE A 247 14.85 1.83 -0.76
C ILE A 247 15.53 0.45 -0.72
N GLY A 248 16.63 0.33 0.03
CA GLY A 248 17.41 -0.92 0.07
C GLY A 248 16.74 -2.02 0.88
N THR A 249 16.03 -1.68 1.96
CA THR A 249 15.43 -2.66 2.88
C THR A 249 13.99 -3.04 2.54
N GLN A 250 13.27 -2.16 1.86
CA GLN A 250 11.81 -2.29 1.60
C GLN A 250 11.00 -2.50 2.89
N SER A 251 11.53 -2.04 4.02
CA SER A 251 10.93 -2.25 5.35
C SER A 251 11.00 -0.98 6.18
N SER A 252 9.85 -0.44 6.52
CA SER A 252 9.75 0.70 7.43
C SER A 252 10.34 0.36 8.79
N ALA A 253 10.04 -0.82 9.32
CA ALA A 253 10.54 -1.27 10.63
C ALA A 253 12.07 -1.37 10.67
N ALA A 254 12.70 -1.94 9.65
CA ALA A 254 14.17 -2.04 9.56
C ALA A 254 14.85 -0.66 9.46
N THR A 255 14.13 0.36 9.02
CA THR A 255 14.66 1.72 8.83
C THR A 255 14.51 2.60 10.07
N ILE A 256 13.70 2.21 11.08
CA ILE A 256 13.45 2.97 12.31
C ILE A 256 14.72 3.57 12.94
N PRO A 257 15.82 2.84 13.15
CA PRO A 257 17.02 3.40 13.80
C PRO A 257 17.64 4.56 13.03
N VAL A 258 17.64 4.49 11.69
CA VAL A 258 18.21 5.52 10.82
C VAL A 258 17.27 6.73 10.77
N THR A 259 15.96 6.49 10.64
CA THR A 259 14.93 7.54 10.63
C THR A 259 14.93 8.31 11.95
N LEU A 260 15.02 7.60 13.07
CA LEU A 260 15.08 8.21 14.40
C LEU A 260 16.30 9.12 14.54
N ARG A 261 17.48 8.66 14.11
CA ARG A 261 18.70 9.47 14.12
C ARG A 261 18.56 10.71 13.24
N SER A 262 18.03 10.55 12.04
CA SER A 262 17.79 11.65 11.09
C SER A 262 16.81 12.69 11.67
N THR A 263 15.72 12.24 12.26
CA THR A 263 14.67 13.07 12.85
C THR A 263 15.21 13.88 14.07
N LYS A 264 16.05 13.25 14.91
CA LYS A 264 16.72 13.95 16.00
C LYS A 264 17.69 15.03 15.50
N LYS A 265 18.41 14.76 14.40
CA LYS A 265 19.29 15.78 13.77
C LYS A 265 18.51 16.99 13.25
N MET A 266 17.25 16.83 12.87
CA MET A 266 16.38 17.94 12.47
C MET A 266 15.92 18.78 13.65
N GLY A 267 16.27 18.41 14.89
CA GLY A 267 15.96 19.14 16.12
C GLY A 267 14.59 18.81 16.71
N VAL A 268 13.94 17.73 16.31
CA VAL A 268 12.73 17.21 16.96
C VAL A 268 13.09 16.75 18.37
N ASP A 269 12.20 17.02 19.34
CA ASP A 269 12.38 16.59 20.73
C ASP A 269 12.62 15.08 20.79
N LYS A 270 13.58 14.64 21.64
CA LYS A 270 13.99 13.24 21.71
C LYS A 270 12.85 12.32 22.13
N ASN A 271 12.01 12.74 23.06
CA ASN A 271 10.88 11.93 23.54
C ASN A 271 9.81 11.81 22.46
N ILE A 272 9.52 12.92 21.76
CA ILE A 272 8.58 12.92 20.64
C ILE A 272 9.10 12.02 19.50
N ALA A 273 10.36 12.16 19.10
CA ALA A 273 10.93 11.33 18.04
C ALA A 273 10.94 9.83 18.42
N ASN A 274 11.32 9.49 19.68
CA ASN A 274 11.32 8.12 20.17
C ASN A 274 9.93 7.47 20.17
N PHE A 275 8.88 8.27 20.33
CA PHE A 275 7.49 7.83 20.30
C PHE A 275 6.95 7.77 18.85
N THR A 276 7.09 8.88 18.11
CA THR A 276 6.43 9.04 16.81
C THR A 276 7.06 8.21 15.70
N ILE A 277 8.39 8.04 15.65
CA ILE A 277 9.04 7.32 14.55
C ILE A 277 8.68 5.83 14.53
N PRO A 278 8.73 5.07 15.63
CA PRO A 278 8.25 3.69 15.64
C PRO A 278 6.75 3.58 15.32
N LEU A 279 5.95 4.52 15.82
CA LEU A 279 4.51 4.55 15.56
C LEU A 279 4.23 4.82 14.07
N PHE A 280 4.79 5.88 13.50
CA PHE A 280 4.56 6.26 12.09
C PHE A 280 5.05 5.20 11.11
N ALA A 281 6.15 4.52 11.41
CA ALA A 281 6.64 3.41 10.60
C ALA A 281 5.59 2.28 10.40
N THR A 282 4.56 2.25 11.23
CA THR A 282 3.46 1.28 11.14
C THR A 282 2.14 1.88 10.67
N ILE A 283 1.86 3.16 10.95
CA ILE A 283 0.54 3.76 10.69
C ILE A 283 0.51 4.85 9.61
N HIS A 284 1.68 5.32 9.13
CA HIS A 284 1.75 6.39 8.13
C HIS A 284 2.34 5.87 6.81
N LEU A 285 1.47 5.62 5.83
CA LEU A 285 1.84 5.06 4.53
C LEU A 285 1.43 5.97 3.36
N SER A 286 1.82 7.25 3.41
CA SER A 286 1.45 8.24 2.38
C SER A 286 1.98 7.88 0.99
N GLY A 287 3.21 7.38 0.88
CA GLY A 287 3.77 6.92 -0.39
C GLY A 287 3.04 5.69 -0.95
N SER A 288 2.76 4.69 -0.10
CA SER A 288 1.96 3.54 -0.48
C SER A 288 0.55 3.95 -0.94
N THR A 289 -0.05 4.93 -0.28
CA THR A 289 -1.37 5.46 -0.66
C THR A 289 -1.33 6.15 -2.02
N ILE A 290 -0.29 6.94 -2.32
CA ILE A 290 -0.08 7.54 -3.65
C ILE A 290 0.04 6.43 -4.70
N THR A 291 0.89 5.44 -4.47
CA THR A 291 1.07 4.30 -5.38
C THR A 291 -0.23 3.57 -5.63
N LEU A 292 -0.96 3.18 -4.57
CA LEU A 292 -2.22 2.44 -4.68
C LEU A 292 -3.30 3.24 -5.43
N THR A 293 -3.47 4.51 -5.08
CA THR A 293 -4.50 5.36 -5.68
C THR A 293 -4.21 5.63 -7.15
N THR A 294 -2.96 5.92 -7.52
CA THR A 294 -2.57 6.20 -8.91
C THR A 294 -2.64 4.93 -9.76
N CYS A 295 -2.12 3.81 -9.26
CA CYS A 295 -2.23 2.52 -9.96
C CYS A 295 -3.69 2.10 -10.13
N ALA A 296 -4.52 2.25 -9.09
CA ALA A 296 -5.95 1.95 -9.17
C ALA A 296 -6.67 2.81 -10.22
N SER A 297 -6.35 4.11 -10.26
CA SER A 297 -6.90 5.02 -11.29
C SER A 297 -6.47 4.59 -12.70
N ALA A 298 -5.22 4.21 -12.89
CA ALA A 298 -4.70 3.76 -14.18
C ALA A 298 -5.31 2.42 -14.62
N VAL A 299 -5.39 1.44 -13.73
CA VAL A 299 -5.98 0.12 -14.02
C VAL A 299 -7.49 0.25 -14.29
N PHE A 300 -8.20 1.06 -13.51
CA PHE A 300 -9.62 1.35 -13.74
C PHE A 300 -9.85 1.98 -15.12
N TRP A 301 -9.05 3.00 -15.46
CA TRP A 301 -9.12 3.71 -16.73
C TRP A 301 -8.91 2.77 -17.94
N LEU A 302 -7.96 1.84 -17.83
CA LEU A 302 -7.71 0.82 -18.87
C LEU A 302 -8.88 -0.11 -19.09
N GLN A 303 -9.56 -0.52 -18.02
CA GLN A 303 -10.64 -1.52 -18.09
C GLN A 303 -12.01 -0.90 -18.41
N HIS A 304 -12.21 0.38 -18.15
CA HIS A 304 -13.49 1.06 -18.31
C HIS A 304 -13.52 2.07 -19.47
N GLY A 305 -12.74 1.80 -20.53
CA GLY A 305 -12.79 2.59 -21.77
C GLY A 305 -12.45 4.07 -21.59
N ALA A 306 -11.37 4.36 -20.88
CA ALA A 306 -10.88 5.72 -20.59
C ALA A 306 -11.73 6.53 -19.58
N ALA A 307 -12.50 5.84 -18.73
CA ALA A 307 -13.24 6.49 -17.64
C ALA A 307 -12.48 6.38 -16.31
N PHE A 308 -12.66 7.39 -15.45
CA PHE A 308 -12.20 7.34 -14.05
C PHE A 308 -13.37 6.94 -13.14
N PRO A 309 -13.07 6.38 -11.93
CA PRO A 309 -14.09 6.27 -10.90
C PRO A 309 -14.67 7.65 -10.57
N SER A 310 -15.95 7.73 -10.24
CA SER A 310 -16.51 9.01 -9.80
C SER A 310 -15.79 9.54 -8.55
N ALA A 311 -15.73 10.87 -8.38
CA ALA A 311 -15.09 11.50 -7.22
C ALA A 311 -15.64 10.96 -5.89
N ALA A 312 -16.95 10.68 -5.80
CA ALA A 312 -17.56 10.09 -4.60
C ALA A 312 -17.02 8.69 -4.27
N VAL A 313 -16.83 7.85 -5.29
CA VAL A 313 -16.26 6.50 -5.14
C VAL A 313 -14.80 6.59 -4.73
N MET A 314 -14.02 7.48 -5.36
CA MET A 314 -12.59 7.65 -5.00
C MET A 314 -12.39 8.26 -3.62
N ILE A 315 -13.20 9.21 -3.21
CA ILE A 315 -13.17 9.75 -1.84
C ILE A 315 -13.46 8.63 -0.84
N LYS A 316 -14.50 7.82 -1.07
CA LYS A 316 -14.80 6.66 -0.22
C LYS A 316 -13.61 5.69 -0.16
N PHE A 317 -13.02 5.38 -1.32
CA PHE A 317 -11.84 4.51 -1.40
C PHE A 317 -10.67 5.08 -0.59
N ILE A 318 -10.33 6.36 -0.77
CA ILE A 318 -9.20 7.01 -0.08
C ILE A 318 -9.41 7.06 1.44
N LEU A 319 -10.62 7.38 1.91
CA LEU A 319 -10.93 7.41 3.34
C LEU A 319 -10.76 6.01 3.98
N LEU A 320 -11.30 4.98 3.35
CA LEU A 320 -11.16 3.60 3.82
C LEU A 320 -9.73 3.09 3.69
N LEU A 321 -9.03 3.48 2.60
CA LEU A 321 -7.62 3.14 2.42
C LEU A 321 -6.77 3.74 3.52
N GLY A 322 -7.03 4.99 3.94
CA GLY A 322 -6.34 5.62 5.06
C GLY A 322 -6.45 4.80 6.35
N VAL A 323 -7.63 4.25 6.65
CA VAL A 323 -7.80 3.35 7.81
C VAL A 323 -7.07 2.03 7.62
N THR A 324 -7.18 1.44 6.42
CA THR A 324 -6.52 0.18 6.10
C THR A 324 -5.00 0.30 6.18
N MET A 325 -4.44 1.43 5.78
CA MET A 325 -3.00 1.68 5.86
C MET A 325 -2.48 1.79 7.31
N VAL A 326 -3.31 2.21 8.27
CA VAL A 326 -2.96 2.16 9.71
C VAL A 326 -2.74 0.72 10.20
N ALA A 327 -3.36 -0.25 9.53
CA ALA A 327 -3.35 -1.66 9.91
C ALA A 327 -2.52 -2.53 8.93
N ALA A 328 -1.90 -1.94 7.92
CA ALA A 328 -1.15 -2.70 6.92
C ALA A 328 0.14 -3.29 7.51
N PRO A 329 0.46 -4.57 7.20
CA PRO A 329 1.67 -5.19 7.71
C PRO A 329 2.92 -4.54 7.11
N GLY A 330 3.95 -4.35 7.94
CA GLY A 330 5.24 -3.74 7.57
C GLY A 330 6.17 -4.65 6.75
N VAL A 331 5.62 -5.54 5.93
CA VAL A 331 6.36 -6.47 5.06
C VAL A 331 6.27 -6.02 3.60
N PRO A 332 7.24 -6.38 2.73
CA PRO A 332 7.16 -6.06 1.30
C PRO A 332 5.85 -6.52 0.67
N GLY A 333 5.17 -5.62 -0.04
CA GLY A 333 3.84 -5.88 -0.62
C GLY A 333 2.68 -5.84 0.37
N GLY A 334 2.92 -5.63 1.66
CA GLY A 334 1.86 -5.63 2.69
C GLY A 334 0.77 -4.59 2.45
N GLY A 335 1.13 -3.43 1.94
CA GLY A 335 0.17 -2.36 1.63
C GLY A 335 -0.86 -2.77 0.57
N VAL A 336 -0.43 -3.37 -0.54
CA VAL A 336 -1.38 -3.82 -1.58
C VAL A 336 -2.20 -5.01 -1.09
N MET A 337 -1.60 -5.93 -0.34
CA MET A 337 -2.35 -7.07 0.23
C MET A 337 -3.48 -6.61 1.15
N ALA A 338 -3.22 -5.61 2.01
CA ALA A 338 -4.25 -5.02 2.86
C ALA A 338 -5.32 -4.27 2.05
N ALA A 339 -4.97 -3.68 0.90
CA ALA A 339 -5.88 -2.90 0.06
C ALA A 339 -6.72 -3.74 -0.91
N LEU A 340 -6.38 -5.03 -1.16
CA LEU A 340 -7.08 -5.87 -2.17
C LEU A 340 -8.59 -5.88 -1.97
N GLY A 341 -9.03 -6.00 -0.72
CA GLY A 341 -10.45 -6.00 -0.40
C GLY A 341 -11.16 -4.70 -0.75
N LEU A 342 -10.50 -3.55 -0.56
CA LEU A 342 -11.05 -2.25 -0.95
C LEU A 342 -11.07 -2.07 -2.46
N LEU A 343 -10.04 -2.49 -3.17
CA LEU A 343 -10.00 -2.49 -4.62
C LEU A 343 -11.17 -3.28 -5.21
N GLN A 344 -11.47 -4.43 -4.63
CA GLN A 344 -12.58 -5.29 -5.05
C GLN A 344 -13.94 -4.70 -4.67
N SER A 345 -14.14 -4.33 -3.40
CA SER A 345 -15.47 -3.96 -2.89
C SER A 345 -15.90 -2.53 -3.24
N VAL A 346 -14.95 -1.60 -3.35
CA VAL A 346 -15.23 -0.17 -3.61
C VAL A 346 -15.07 0.18 -5.06
N LEU A 347 -14.02 -0.34 -5.72
CA LEU A 347 -13.71 -0.04 -7.12
C LEU A 347 -14.16 -1.13 -8.09
N GLY A 348 -14.69 -2.26 -7.61
CA GLY A 348 -15.20 -3.35 -8.44
C GLY A 348 -14.12 -4.12 -9.21
N PHE A 349 -12.88 -4.14 -8.69
CA PHE A 349 -11.77 -4.81 -9.36
C PHE A 349 -11.97 -6.33 -9.42
N ASN A 350 -11.83 -6.87 -10.62
CA ASN A 350 -11.79 -8.30 -10.84
C ASN A 350 -10.39 -8.90 -10.60
N GLU A 351 -10.24 -10.21 -10.76
CA GLU A 351 -8.98 -10.93 -10.50
C GLU A 351 -7.80 -10.42 -11.36
N ILE A 352 -8.06 -10.02 -12.59
CA ILE A 352 -7.03 -9.51 -13.51
C ILE A 352 -6.57 -8.13 -13.04
N MET A 353 -7.50 -7.25 -12.73
CA MET A 353 -7.20 -5.92 -12.22
C MET A 353 -6.43 -6.00 -10.89
N LEU A 354 -6.79 -6.92 -9.99
CA LEU A 354 -6.07 -7.17 -8.75
C LEU A 354 -4.64 -7.69 -9.03
N SER A 355 -4.47 -8.57 -10.01
CA SER A 355 -3.15 -9.07 -10.42
C SER A 355 -2.24 -7.95 -10.93
N LEU A 356 -2.77 -7.06 -11.77
CA LEU A 356 -2.06 -5.91 -12.28
C LEU A 356 -1.71 -4.93 -11.14
N MET A 357 -2.62 -4.71 -10.20
CA MET A 357 -2.37 -3.90 -9.01
C MET A 357 -1.23 -4.45 -8.14
N ILE A 358 -1.21 -5.76 -7.90
CA ILE A 358 -0.15 -6.43 -7.15
C ILE A 358 1.21 -6.23 -7.84
N ALA A 359 1.26 -6.51 -9.15
CA ALA A 359 2.49 -6.38 -9.93
C ALA A 359 3.01 -4.93 -9.94
N LEU A 360 2.13 -3.95 -10.22
CA LEU A 360 2.45 -2.53 -10.23
C LEU A 360 2.94 -2.05 -8.85
N TYR A 361 2.22 -2.37 -7.80
CA TYR A 361 2.55 -1.92 -6.46
C TYR A 361 3.91 -2.46 -6.01
N ILE A 362 4.14 -3.77 -6.13
CA ILE A 362 5.36 -4.39 -5.60
C ILE A 362 6.61 -3.90 -6.35
N THR A 363 6.51 -3.59 -7.63
CA THR A 363 7.64 -3.00 -8.39
C THR A 363 8.04 -1.62 -7.88
N GLN A 364 7.16 -0.93 -7.18
CA GLN A 364 7.34 0.43 -6.68
C GLN A 364 7.45 0.51 -5.15
N ASP A 365 7.26 -0.61 -4.45
CA ASP A 365 7.16 -0.66 -2.99
C ASP A 365 8.40 -0.09 -2.28
N SER A 366 9.59 -0.25 -2.86
CA SER A 366 10.83 0.36 -2.37
C SER A 366 10.73 1.89 -2.28
N PHE A 367 10.18 2.52 -3.30
CA PHE A 367 10.04 3.98 -3.38
C PHE A 367 8.88 4.46 -2.52
N GLY A 368 7.77 3.71 -2.48
CA GLY A 368 6.65 3.94 -1.58
C GLY A 368 7.09 3.90 -0.12
N THR A 369 7.86 2.89 0.27
CA THR A 369 8.44 2.77 1.62
C THR A 369 9.38 3.92 1.94
N ALA A 370 10.24 4.33 0.99
CA ALA A 370 11.13 5.47 1.19
C ALA A 370 10.36 6.79 1.35
N CYS A 371 9.25 6.97 0.63
CA CYS A 371 8.34 8.09 0.79
C CYS A 371 7.66 8.08 2.17
N ASN A 372 7.14 6.93 2.62
CA ASN A 372 6.54 6.76 3.94
C ASN A 372 7.51 7.20 5.04
N ILE A 373 8.70 6.61 5.07
CA ILE A 373 9.74 6.85 6.06
C ILE A 373 10.21 8.31 6.06
N SER A 374 10.33 8.92 4.89
CA SER A 374 10.69 10.34 4.80
C SER A 374 9.59 11.22 5.39
N GLY A 375 8.34 10.92 5.08
CA GLY A 375 7.17 11.59 5.66
C GLY A 375 7.11 11.45 7.18
N ASP A 376 7.49 10.31 7.76
CA ASP A 376 7.51 10.08 9.20
C ASP A 376 8.36 11.12 9.94
N GLY A 377 9.54 11.45 9.36
CA GLY A 377 10.41 12.50 9.90
C GLY A 377 9.76 13.89 9.91
N ALA A 378 9.08 14.24 8.82
CA ALA A 378 8.35 15.50 8.71
C ALA A 378 7.16 15.57 9.68
N LEU A 379 6.35 14.50 9.74
CA LEU A 379 5.21 14.40 10.63
C LEU A 379 5.62 14.43 12.11
N SER A 380 6.75 13.80 12.45
CA SER A 380 7.31 13.90 13.82
C SER A 380 7.63 15.34 14.22
N ALA A 381 8.16 16.14 13.28
CA ALA A 381 8.41 17.56 13.52
C ALA A 381 7.10 18.36 13.65
N ILE A 382 6.08 18.02 12.86
CA ILE A 382 4.74 18.63 12.97
C ILE A 382 4.12 18.30 14.33
N VAL A 383 4.16 17.03 14.75
CA VAL A 383 3.64 16.59 16.06
C VAL A 383 4.40 17.25 17.20
N ASP A 384 5.72 17.40 17.14
CA ASP A 384 6.51 18.11 18.14
C ASP A 384 6.02 19.56 18.32
N ARG A 385 5.74 20.24 17.22
CA ARG A 385 5.20 21.60 17.27
C ARG A 385 3.80 21.67 17.84
N LEU A 386 2.90 20.83 17.37
CA LEU A 386 1.52 20.78 17.83
C LEU A 386 1.43 20.37 19.31
N ASN A 387 2.25 19.44 19.76
CA ASN A 387 2.34 19.04 21.15
C ASN A 387 2.73 20.22 22.06
N ARG A 388 3.68 21.06 21.62
CA ARG A 388 4.06 22.28 22.34
C ARG A 388 2.94 23.31 22.39
N ILE A 389 2.15 23.43 21.32
CA ILE A 389 1.04 24.39 21.25
C ILE A 389 -0.12 23.95 22.14
N PHE A 390 -0.55 22.69 22.03
CA PHE A 390 -1.79 22.22 22.65
C PHE A 390 -1.60 21.72 24.09
N PHE A 391 -0.44 21.14 24.43
CA PHE A 391 -0.32 20.44 25.72
C PHE A 391 0.70 21.03 26.67
N LYS A 392 1.77 21.70 26.22
CA LYS A 392 2.74 22.34 27.13
C LYS A 392 2.30 23.74 27.68
N LYS A 393 1.23 24.32 27.13
CA LYS A 393 0.63 25.54 27.74
C LYS A 393 -0.12 25.21 29.02
N ASP A 394 -0.74 24.05 29.14
CA ASP A 394 -1.52 23.65 30.31
C ASP A 394 -0.66 23.40 31.55
N GLU A 395 0.60 22.99 31.40
CA GLU A 395 1.52 22.77 32.51
C GLU A 395 2.03 24.09 33.11
N LYS A 396 2.17 25.16 32.31
CA LYS A 396 2.59 26.48 32.78
C LYS A 396 1.46 27.29 33.45
N GLN A 397 0.20 26.89 33.28
CA GLN A 397 -0.95 27.50 33.94
C GLN A 397 -1.35 26.79 35.25
N LYS A 398 -0.80 25.59 35.50
CA LYS A 398 -1.06 24.78 36.71
C LYS A 398 0.09 24.82 37.72
N ALA A 399 1.21 25.43 37.38
CA ALA A 399 2.34 25.74 38.27
C ALA A 399 2.34 27.25 38.68
#